data_557984404fbb9d2a085f86dfede8f619
#
_entry.id   557984404fbb9d2a085f86dfede8f619
#
_cell.length_a   1.000
_cell.length_b   1.000
_cell.length_c   1.000
_cell.angle_alpha   90.00
_cell.angle_beta   90.00
_cell.angle_gamma   90.00
#
_symmetry.space_group_name_H-M   'P 1'
#
loop_
_entity.id
_entity.type
_entity.pdbx_description
1 polymer ?
#
loop_
_entity_poly.entity_id
_entity_poly.type
_entity_poly.pdbx_seq_one_letter_code
_entity_poly.pdbx_strand_id
1 'polypeptide(L)'
;MCGRILADLGADVVKVEPPGGEPDRLQPPFVGDLENAERSIPWIAANVNKRSVTCDLTSPEGRALFARLAATARIVVESFPPGRLRDLGLDSVLRDTIVVSITPYGQDGPLAGVPGSDLEVTAASGSLWLAGEEGRPPVRTSQPQSPYWSGMYGALGALVALQSPVAQRVDVSAQAAMTTVHPPAPVWWDIAHDEHGRTGPFLLGRSNVGSRFRNLWACADGFVSFAIQGGPIGRHTGRMLAEWMAERGAVPAVIAAIDWTIFDNTTLSQAQVDELEAAIAPFLRSLNKAEFFDGVVKRKMLGYPVSDASDSLVDPQLRARDFWRTLSPAEDLPPLPFPGGFALFDGMRPEVRRPAPRVGEHNAEIYGEAGVGSDELARLRAAGAV
;
A
#
# COMPACT_ATOMS: atom_id res chain seq x y z
N MET A 1 -3.72 -2.30 9.10
CA MET A 1 -3.22 -3.19 8.00
C MET A 1 -2.53 -4.46 8.52
N CYS A 2 -1.64 -4.41 9.52
CA CYS A 2 -0.98 -5.62 10.08
C CYS A 2 -1.96 -6.75 10.41
N GLY A 3 -2.95 -6.49 11.27
CA GLY A 3 -3.96 -7.50 11.62
C GLY A 3 -4.81 -7.96 10.43
N ARG A 4 -4.99 -7.14 9.38
CA ARG A 4 -5.66 -7.56 8.14
C ARG A 4 -4.84 -8.63 7.41
N ILE A 5 -3.55 -8.42 7.25
CA ILE A 5 -2.65 -9.38 6.59
C ILE A 5 -2.61 -10.71 7.35
N LEU A 6 -2.49 -10.65 8.68
CA LEU A 6 -2.50 -11.85 9.52
C LEU A 6 -3.85 -12.60 9.40
N ALA A 7 -4.97 -11.87 9.40
CA ALA A 7 -6.29 -12.47 9.22
C ALA A 7 -6.47 -13.11 7.84
N ASP A 8 -5.98 -12.47 6.78
CA ASP A 8 -6.02 -13.03 5.42
C ASP A 8 -5.15 -14.30 5.30
N LEU A 9 -4.05 -14.37 6.06
CA LEU A 9 -3.22 -15.58 6.15
C LEU A 9 -3.81 -16.70 7.03
N GLY A 10 -4.99 -16.47 7.61
CA GLY A 10 -5.73 -17.50 8.36
C GLY A 10 -5.72 -17.34 9.87
N ALA A 11 -5.04 -16.33 10.42
CA ALA A 11 -5.10 -16.04 11.84
C ALA A 11 -6.52 -15.64 12.27
N ASP A 12 -6.92 -16.06 13.47
CA ASP A 12 -8.10 -15.53 14.15
C ASP A 12 -7.74 -14.20 14.80
N VAL A 13 -8.18 -13.10 14.20
CA VAL A 13 -7.83 -11.75 14.64
C VAL A 13 -9.01 -11.08 15.30
N VAL A 14 -8.87 -10.76 16.58
CA VAL A 14 -9.83 -9.99 17.35
C VAL A 14 -9.41 -8.53 17.38
N LYS A 15 -10.24 -7.64 16.83
CA LYS A 15 -10.08 -6.20 16.94
C LYS A 15 -10.72 -5.76 18.28
N VAL A 16 -9.89 -5.24 19.16
CA VAL A 16 -10.35 -4.65 20.43
C VAL A 16 -10.54 -3.15 20.20
N GLU A 17 -11.73 -2.65 20.50
CA GLU A 17 -12.13 -1.25 20.28
C GLU A 17 -12.64 -0.64 21.60
N PRO A 18 -12.58 0.68 21.79
CA PRO A 18 -13.30 1.31 22.91
C PRO A 18 -14.81 1.10 22.79
N PRO A 19 -15.58 1.16 23.87
CA PRO A 19 -17.02 1.24 23.81
C PRO A 19 -17.47 2.36 22.86
N GLY A 20 -18.33 2.04 21.89
CA GLY A 20 -18.72 2.95 20.83
C GLY A 20 -17.89 2.87 19.54
N GLY A 21 -16.81 2.09 19.52
CA GLY A 21 -15.97 1.84 18.35
C GLY A 21 -14.79 2.80 18.21
N GLU A 22 -13.88 2.46 17.32
CA GLU A 22 -12.68 3.25 16.99
C GLU A 22 -13.05 4.50 16.18
N PRO A 23 -12.37 5.65 16.40
CA PRO A 23 -12.57 6.86 15.60
C PRO A 23 -12.36 6.64 14.09
N ASP A 24 -11.48 5.71 13.70
CA ASP A 24 -11.22 5.37 12.30
C ASP A 24 -12.45 4.85 11.55
N ARG A 25 -13.49 4.41 12.25
CA ARG A 25 -14.78 4.04 11.65
C ARG A 25 -15.51 5.23 11.00
N LEU A 26 -15.11 6.46 11.35
CA LEU A 26 -15.68 7.69 10.80
C LEU A 26 -14.78 8.35 9.73
N GLN A 27 -13.81 7.63 9.18
CA GLN A 27 -12.99 8.13 8.08
C GLN A 27 -13.69 8.00 6.74
N PRO A 28 -13.82 9.11 5.98
CA PRO A 28 -14.37 9.06 4.62
C PRO A 28 -13.36 8.41 3.62
N PRO A 29 -13.84 8.00 2.41
CA PRO A 29 -15.23 8.05 1.95
C PRO A 29 -16.10 6.95 2.55
N PHE A 30 -17.43 7.16 2.47
CA PHE A 30 -18.43 6.23 2.98
C PHE A 30 -19.22 5.57 1.84
N VAL A 31 -19.63 4.33 2.02
CA VAL A 31 -20.51 3.65 1.06
C VAL A 31 -21.85 4.39 0.96
N GLY A 32 -22.18 4.83 -0.26
CA GLY A 32 -23.39 5.59 -0.54
C GLY A 32 -23.38 7.03 -0.01
N ASP A 33 -22.20 7.59 0.26
CA ASP A 33 -21.98 8.95 0.78
C ASP A 33 -22.73 9.24 2.10
N LEU A 34 -23.00 8.19 2.89
CA LEU A 34 -23.69 8.28 4.18
C LEU A 34 -22.68 8.06 5.31
N GLU A 35 -22.38 9.13 6.06
CA GLU A 35 -21.52 9.04 7.24
C GLU A 35 -22.11 8.11 8.30
N ASN A 36 -21.42 7.00 8.53
CA ASN A 36 -21.80 5.98 9.50
C ASN A 36 -20.59 5.11 9.83
N ALA A 37 -20.44 4.70 11.08
CA ALA A 37 -19.35 3.86 11.57
C ALA A 37 -19.21 2.49 10.87
N GLU A 38 -20.26 2.02 10.21
CA GLU A 38 -20.29 0.75 9.48
C GLU A 38 -20.11 0.93 7.95
N ARG A 39 -19.95 2.19 7.48
CA ARG A 39 -19.90 2.53 6.04
C ARG A 39 -18.57 3.12 5.58
N SER A 40 -17.62 3.33 6.47
CA SER A 40 -16.29 3.82 6.11
C SER A 40 -15.57 2.82 5.21
N ILE A 41 -15.26 3.20 3.97
CA ILE A 41 -14.54 2.35 3.01
C ILE A 41 -13.12 2.01 3.50
N PRO A 42 -12.33 2.95 4.07
CA PRO A 42 -11.03 2.63 4.65
C PRO A 42 -11.11 1.62 5.79
N TRP A 43 -12.11 1.78 6.67
CA TRP A 43 -12.34 0.83 7.76
C TRP A 43 -12.70 -0.56 7.24
N ILE A 44 -13.68 -0.66 6.34
CA ILE A 44 -14.10 -1.92 5.73
C ILE A 44 -12.89 -2.61 5.09
N ALA A 45 -12.11 -1.88 4.28
CA ALA A 45 -10.95 -2.43 3.59
C ALA A 45 -9.87 -2.98 4.55
N ALA A 46 -9.69 -2.34 5.70
CA ALA A 46 -8.67 -2.71 6.68
C ALA A 46 -9.10 -3.81 7.66
N ASN A 47 -10.41 -4.12 7.78
CA ASN A 47 -10.92 -4.94 8.86
C ASN A 47 -11.71 -6.21 8.44
N VAL A 48 -11.82 -6.54 7.16
CA VAL A 48 -12.35 -7.84 6.74
C VAL A 48 -11.53 -8.98 7.40
N ASN A 49 -12.15 -10.13 7.57
CA ASN A 49 -11.60 -11.31 8.22
C ASN A 49 -11.35 -11.19 9.73
N LYS A 50 -11.72 -10.06 10.35
CA LYS A 50 -11.57 -9.88 11.81
C LYS A 50 -12.88 -10.13 12.54
N ARG A 51 -12.78 -10.43 13.84
CA ARG A 51 -13.86 -10.35 14.83
C ARG A 51 -13.67 -9.06 15.64
N SER A 52 -14.74 -8.44 16.17
CA SER A 52 -14.66 -7.21 16.99
C SER A 52 -15.23 -7.43 18.37
N VAL A 53 -14.53 -6.90 19.36
CA VAL A 53 -15.02 -6.73 20.74
C VAL A 53 -14.78 -5.29 21.20
N THR A 54 -15.62 -4.82 22.09
CA THR A 54 -15.45 -3.54 22.78
C THR A 54 -14.83 -3.74 24.16
N CYS A 55 -13.87 -2.88 24.54
CA CYS A 55 -13.20 -2.93 25.83
C CYS A 55 -12.64 -1.55 26.21
N ASP A 56 -13.07 -1.01 27.33
CA ASP A 56 -12.50 0.23 27.88
C ASP A 56 -11.22 -0.06 28.66
N LEU A 57 -10.06 0.09 28.03
CA LEU A 57 -8.75 -0.10 28.65
C LEU A 57 -8.42 0.99 29.70
N THR A 58 -9.21 2.05 29.81
CA THR A 58 -9.01 3.08 30.82
C THR A 58 -9.61 2.67 32.18
N SER A 59 -10.62 1.80 32.17
CA SER A 59 -11.24 1.27 33.39
C SER A 59 -10.47 0.06 33.96
N PRO A 60 -10.47 -0.15 35.29
CA PRO A 60 -9.88 -1.35 35.87
C PRO A 60 -10.55 -2.66 35.40
N GLU A 61 -11.87 -2.63 35.25
CA GLU A 61 -12.68 -3.75 34.79
C GLU A 61 -12.32 -4.14 33.34
N GLY A 62 -12.19 -3.13 32.46
CA GLY A 62 -11.79 -3.35 31.07
C GLY A 62 -10.36 -3.90 30.97
N ARG A 63 -9.42 -3.41 31.77
CA ARG A 63 -8.06 -3.97 31.80
C ARG A 63 -8.04 -5.42 32.29
N ALA A 64 -8.84 -5.75 33.31
CA ALA A 64 -8.98 -7.13 33.78
C ALA A 64 -9.59 -8.04 32.71
N LEU A 65 -10.58 -7.52 31.98
CA LEU A 65 -11.21 -8.24 30.86
C LEU A 65 -10.22 -8.44 29.69
N PHE A 66 -9.47 -7.39 29.34
CA PHE A 66 -8.43 -7.47 28.31
C PHE A 66 -7.34 -8.48 28.69
N ALA A 67 -6.94 -8.54 29.97
CA ALA A 67 -5.95 -9.50 30.43
C ALA A 67 -6.39 -10.96 30.19
N ARG A 68 -7.66 -11.26 30.41
CA ARG A 68 -8.24 -12.60 30.11
C ARG A 68 -8.20 -12.91 28.61
N LEU A 69 -8.55 -11.92 27.79
CA LEU A 69 -8.49 -12.05 26.34
C LEU A 69 -7.03 -12.23 25.86
N ALA A 70 -6.12 -11.39 26.36
CA ALA A 70 -4.71 -11.44 25.97
C ALA A 70 -4.03 -12.77 26.35
N ALA A 71 -4.48 -13.42 27.44
CA ALA A 71 -3.96 -14.74 27.84
C ALA A 71 -4.23 -15.84 26.80
N THR A 72 -5.19 -15.65 25.90
CA THR A 72 -5.48 -16.60 24.79
C THR A 72 -4.75 -16.23 23.50
N ALA A 73 -4.12 -15.04 23.43
CA ALA A 73 -3.50 -14.53 22.23
C ALA A 73 -2.00 -14.87 22.17
N ARG A 74 -1.52 -15.28 21.00
CA ARG A 74 -0.09 -15.44 20.74
C ARG A 74 0.59 -14.14 20.34
N ILE A 75 -0.16 -13.22 19.73
CA ILE A 75 0.32 -11.95 19.22
C ILE A 75 -0.69 -10.86 19.63
N VAL A 76 -0.18 -9.76 20.14
CA VAL A 76 -0.92 -8.51 20.31
C VAL A 76 -0.31 -7.46 19.39
N VAL A 77 -1.14 -6.83 18.57
CA VAL A 77 -0.73 -5.70 17.71
C VAL A 77 -1.35 -4.43 18.25
N GLU A 78 -0.52 -3.43 18.47
CA GLU A 78 -0.98 -2.13 18.96
C GLU A 78 -0.32 -0.97 18.21
N SER A 79 -0.93 0.22 18.30
CA SER A 79 -0.41 1.46 17.72
C SER A 79 -0.62 2.66 18.66
N PHE A 80 -0.55 2.42 19.96
CA PHE A 80 -0.62 3.46 20.96
C PHE A 80 0.65 4.33 20.95
N PRO A 81 0.58 5.55 21.50
CA PRO A 81 1.79 6.31 21.79
C PRO A 81 2.77 5.50 22.65
N PRO A 82 4.08 5.64 22.43
CA PRO A 82 5.10 4.92 23.17
C PRO A 82 4.91 5.00 24.69
N GLY A 83 5.02 3.86 25.38
CA GLY A 83 4.84 3.76 26.82
C GLY A 83 3.39 3.59 27.29
N ARG A 84 2.38 3.74 26.42
CA ARG A 84 0.97 3.67 26.82
C ARG A 84 0.57 2.33 27.43
N LEU A 85 1.06 1.21 26.93
CA LEU A 85 0.79 -0.12 27.51
C LEU A 85 1.31 -0.21 28.95
N ARG A 86 2.49 0.35 29.22
CA ARG A 86 3.06 0.42 30.56
C ARG A 86 2.21 1.30 31.48
N ASP A 87 1.77 2.47 31.00
CA ASP A 87 0.96 3.40 31.78
C ASP A 87 -0.41 2.80 32.14
N LEU A 88 -0.92 1.91 31.28
CA LEU A 88 -2.13 1.12 31.54
C LEU A 88 -1.88 -0.09 32.45
N GLY A 89 -0.62 -0.38 32.82
CA GLY A 89 -0.25 -1.57 33.61
C GLY A 89 -0.34 -2.90 32.84
N LEU A 90 -0.37 -2.85 31.51
CA LEU A 90 -0.55 -4.02 30.65
C LEU A 90 0.75 -4.75 30.29
N ASP A 91 1.91 -4.14 30.51
CA ASP A 91 3.22 -4.76 30.21
C ASP A 91 3.43 -6.10 30.91
N SER A 92 3.01 -6.21 32.15
CA SER A 92 3.11 -7.47 32.91
C SER A 92 2.17 -8.57 32.38
N VAL A 93 0.99 -8.17 31.91
CA VAL A 93 -0.01 -9.07 31.29
C VAL A 93 0.52 -9.63 29.97
N LEU A 94 1.26 -8.83 29.22
CA LEU A 94 1.75 -9.15 27.89
C LEU A 94 3.19 -9.71 27.87
N ARG A 95 3.74 -10.07 29.04
CA ARG A 95 5.14 -10.50 29.17
C ARG A 95 5.48 -11.69 28.28
N ASP A 96 4.60 -12.66 28.23
CA ASP A 96 4.79 -13.92 27.49
C ASP A 96 4.07 -13.95 26.15
N THR A 97 3.64 -12.76 25.68
CA THR A 97 2.93 -12.58 24.39
C THR A 97 3.84 -11.79 23.45
N ILE A 98 3.86 -12.15 22.18
CA ILE A 98 4.53 -11.34 21.14
C ILE A 98 3.74 -10.03 21.00
N VAL A 99 4.40 -8.90 21.20
CA VAL A 99 3.79 -7.59 21.02
C VAL A 99 4.42 -6.88 19.84
N VAL A 100 3.58 -6.50 18.88
CA VAL A 100 3.97 -5.71 17.70
C VAL A 100 3.44 -4.29 17.89
N SER A 101 4.35 -3.37 18.15
CA SER A 101 4.06 -1.94 18.32
C SER A 101 4.36 -1.21 17.02
N ILE A 102 3.36 -0.56 16.41
CA ILE A 102 3.51 0.17 15.16
C ILE A 102 3.24 1.64 15.43
N THR A 103 4.28 2.46 15.38
CA THR A 103 4.20 3.89 15.70
C THR A 103 4.82 4.74 14.59
N PRO A 104 4.55 6.04 14.53
CA PRO A 104 5.12 6.91 13.50
C PRO A 104 6.65 6.84 13.43
N TYR A 105 7.33 6.82 14.58
CA TYR A 105 8.80 6.95 14.65
C TYR A 105 9.50 5.86 15.46
N GLY A 106 8.78 4.88 16.01
CA GLY A 106 9.33 3.84 16.88
C GLY A 106 9.07 4.12 18.37
N GLN A 107 9.42 3.14 19.21
CA GLN A 107 9.20 3.19 20.66
C GLN A 107 10.27 4.01 21.41
N ASP A 108 11.39 4.30 20.77
CA ASP A 108 12.50 5.06 21.34
C ASP A 108 13.03 6.12 20.36
N GLY A 109 14.09 6.83 20.78
CA GLY A 109 14.71 7.89 20.00
C GLY A 109 14.06 9.27 20.14
N PRO A 110 14.63 10.30 19.49
CA PRO A 110 14.25 11.70 19.72
C PRO A 110 12.82 12.05 19.25
N LEU A 111 12.22 11.26 18.37
CA LEU A 111 10.87 11.49 17.84
C LEU A 111 9.83 10.53 18.43
N ALA A 112 10.17 9.63 19.33
CA ALA A 112 9.25 8.59 19.82
C ALA A 112 7.93 9.16 20.37
N GLY A 113 7.98 10.28 21.10
CA GLY A 113 6.79 10.94 21.66
C GLY A 113 6.12 11.96 20.73
N VAL A 114 6.63 12.13 19.49
CA VAL A 114 6.08 13.09 18.54
C VAL A 114 4.93 12.45 17.77
N PRO A 115 3.75 13.09 17.70
CA PRO A 115 2.67 12.60 16.85
C PRO A 115 3.04 12.73 15.38
N GLY A 116 2.58 11.80 14.56
CA GLY A 116 2.82 11.82 13.11
C GLY A 116 1.69 11.15 12.36
N SER A 117 1.17 11.83 11.34
CA SER A 117 0.26 11.25 10.36
C SER A 117 1.05 10.70 9.16
N ASP A 118 0.34 10.17 8.16
CA ASP A 118 0.96 9.70 6.92
C ASP A 118 1.84 10.78 6.26
N LEU A 119 1.42 12.04 6.28
CA LEU A 119 2.14 13.13 5.63
C LEU A 119 3.49 13.40 6.32
N GLU A 120 3.50 13.51 7.66
CA GLU A 120 4.73 13.74 8.42
C GLU A 120 5.70 12.54 8.29
N VAL A 121 5.18 11.33 8.36
CA VAL A 121 5.98 10.11 8.21
C VAL A 121 6.59 10.02 6.80
N THR A 122 5.82 10.27 5.75
CA THR A 122 6.34 10.24 4.37
C THR A 122 7.33 11.38 4.12
N ALA A 123 7.15 12.54 4.74
CA ALA A 123 8.10 13.63 4.68
C ALA A 123 9.43 13.27 5.38
N ALA A 124 9.33 12.73 6.61
CA ALA A 124 10.49 12.37 7.42
C ALA A 124 11.28 11.16 6.87
N SER A 125 10.65 10.32 6.04
CA SER A 125 11.29 9.15 5.41
C SER A 125 12.04 9.46 4.12
N GLY A 126 11.92 10.68 3.58
CA GLY A 126 12.42 11.03 2.26
C GLY A 126 11.51 10.65 1.08
N SER A 127 10.46 9.85 1.32
CA SER A 127 9.53 9.41 0.26
C SER A 127 8.85 10.58 -0.44
N LEU A 128 8.42 11.56 0.34
CA LEU A 128 7.75 12.76 -0.20
C LEU A 128 8.69 13.59 -1.09
N TRP A 129 9.99 13.64 -0.76
CA TRP A 129 10.98 14.36 -1.55
C TRP A 129 11.09 13.84 -2.98
N LEU A 130 10.93 12.54 -3.18
CA LEU A 130 11.07 11.87 -4.48
C LEU A 130 9.83 12.01 -5.37
N ALA A 131 8.69 12.46 -4.81
CA ALA A 131 7.42 12.52 -5.53
C ALA A 131 7.16 13.91 -6.14
N GLY A 132 6.86 13.94 -7.43
CA GLY A 132 6.56 15.17 -8.16
C GLY A 132 7.52 15.49 -9.31
N GLU A 133 7.48 16.71 -9.77
CA GLU A 133 8.27 17.23 -10.89
C GLU A 133 9.44 18.08 -10.39
N GLU A 134 10.52 18.10 -11.15
CA GLU A 134 11.65 18.98 -10.90
C GLU A 134 11.20 20.47 -10.93
N GLY A 135 11.76 21.27 -10.02
CA GLY A 135 11.42 22.70 -9.92
C GLY A 135 10.05 23.00 -9.30
N ARG A 136 9.27 21.97 -8.93
CA ARG A 136 7.98 22.12 -8.25
C ARG A 136 8.03 21.56 -6.83
N PRO A 137 7.12 21.98 -5.93
CA PRO A 137 7.02 21.37 -4.61
C PRO A 137 6.77 19.87 -4.69
N PRO A 138 7.24 19.09 -3.71
CA PRO A 138 6.87 17.68 -3.58
C PRO A 138 5.36 17.50 -3.55
N VAL A 139 4.87 16.38 -4.07
CA VAL A 139 3.46 16.02 -4.04
C VAL A 139 3.24 14.72 -3.28
N ARG A 140 2.19 14.68 -2.47
CA ARG A 140 1.80 13.43 -1.82
C ARG A 140 0.95 12.57 -2.76
N THR A 141 0.96 11.28 -2.55
CA THR A 141 -0.02 10.38 -3.16
C THR A 141 -1.41 10.64 -2.58
N SER A 142 -2.46 10.44 -3.37
CA SER A 142 -3.85 10.65 -2.95
C SER A 142 -4.32 9.65 -1.87
N GLN A 143 -3.63 8.51 -1.75
CA GLN A 143 -3.88 7.50 -0.73
C GLN A 143 -2.73 7.45 0.27
N PRO A 144 -2.99 7.29 1.58
CA PRO A 144 -1.95 7.08 2.58
C PRO A 144 -1.06 5.89 2.22
N GLN A 145 0.23 5.99 2.51
CA GLN A 145 1.21 4.96 2.23
C GLN A 145 1.79 4.33 3.49
N SER A 146 2.13 5.14 4.48
CA SER A 146 2.85 4.69 5.68
C SER A 146 2.07 3.64 6.50
N PRO A 147 0.72 3.69 6.63
CA PRO A 147 -0.02 2.65 7.35
C PRO A 147 0.00 1.29 6.66
N TYR A 148 0.10 1.28 5.32
CA TYR A 148 0.20 0.03 4.56
C TYR A 148 1.58 -0.59 4.70
N TRP A 149 2.65 0.17 4.51
CA TRP A 149 4.02 -0.32 4.61
C TRP A 149 4.38 -0.74 6.03
N SER A 150 4.10 0.09 7.04
CA SER A 150 4.33 -0.26 8.43
C SER A 150 3.48 -1.46 8.88
N GLY A 151 2.25 -1.57 8.40
CA GLY A 151 1.39 -2.72 8.63
C GLY A 151 1.94 -4.02 8.03
N MET A 152 2.53 -3.96 6.82
CA MET A 152 3.19 -5.10 6.18
C MET A 152 4.42 -5.54 6.96
N TYR A 153 5.30 -4.60 7.36
CA TYR A 153 6.47 -4.93 8.20
C TYR A 153 6.07 -5.43 9.57
N GLY A 154 4.99 -4.89 10.16
CA GLY A 154 4.41 -5.41 11.40
C GLY A 154 3.96 -6.86 11.28
N ALA A 155 3.28 -7.23 10.20
CA ALA A 155 2.88 -8.61 9.95
C ALA A 155 4.09 -9.53 9.72
N LEU A 156 5.09 -9.07 8.95
CA LEU A 156 6.34 -9.79 8.76
C LEU A 156 7.07 -10.01 10.09
N GLY A 157 7.23 -8.95 10.89
CA GLY A 157 7.85 -9.03 12.21
C GLY A 157 7.13 -9.98 13.15
N ALA A 158 5.79 -9.97 13.15
CA ALA A 158 4.97 -10.90 13.90
C ALA A 158 5.24 -12.37 13.51
N LEU A 159 5.29 -12.65 12.20
CA LEU A 159 5.54 -14.01 11.68
C LEU A 159 6.97 -14.47 11.98
N VAL A 160 7.95 -13.59 11.92
CA VAL A 160 9.34 -13.89 12.31
C VAL A 160 9.41 -14.17 13.81
N ALA A 161 8.78 -13.35 14.65
CA ALA A 161 8.74 -13.54 16.10
C ALA A 161 8.09 -14.88 16.51
N LEU A 162 7.13 -15.38 15.73
CA LEU A 162 6.51 -16.71 15.97
C LEU A 162 7.50 -17.88 15.82
N GLN A 163 8.63 -17.68 15.14
CA GLN A 163 9.66 -18.71 15.01
C GLN A 163 10.58 -18.76 16.25
N SER A 164 10.52 -17.77 17.13
CA SER A 164 11.27 -17.74 18.37
C SER A 164 10.59 -18.57 19.45
N PRO A 165 11.35 -19.32 20.29
CA PRO A 165 10.79 -20.02 21.44
C PRO A 165 10.38 -19.11 22.58
N VAL A 166 10.78 -17.84 22.53
CA VAL A 166 10.44 -16.82 23.55
C VAL A 166 9.66 -15.66 22.92
N ALA A 167 8.74 -15.11 23.68
CA ALA A 167 7.98 -13.94 23.26
C ALA A 167 8.91 -12.75 23.02
N GLN A 168 8.62 -11.99 21.96
CA GLN A 168 9.42 -10.85 21.53
C GLN A 168 8.59 -9.57 21.47
N ARG A 169 9.26 -8.44 21.67
CA ARG A 169 8.74 -7.11 21.36
C ARG A 169 9.23 -6.75 19.96
N VAL A 170 8.29 -6.49 19.05
CA VAL A 170 8.56 -6.07 17.67
C VAL A 170 8.19 -4.60 17.56
N ASP A 171 9.18 -3.74 17.47
CA ASP A 171 9.00 -2.30 17.28
C ASP A 171 9.10 -1.95 15.79
N VAL A 172 8.04 -1.35 15.26
CA VAL A 172 7.93 -0.94 13.85
C VAL A 172 7.74 0.57 13.77
N SER A 173 8.79 1.26 13.40
CA SER A 173 8.73 2.67 13.00
C SER A 173 8.17 2.79 11.58
N ALA A 174 7.07 3.52 11.42
CA ALA A 174 6.51 3.79 10.11
C ALA A 174 7.48 4.61 9.24
N GLN A 175 8.25 5.52 9.83
CA GLN A 175 9.33 6.24 9.15
C GLN A 175 10.38 5.27 8.61
N ALA A 176 10.88 4.35 9.42
CA ALA A 176 11.86 3.36 8.99
C ALA A 176 11.28 2.45 7.88
N ALA A 177 10.04 1.99 8.04
CA ALA A 177 9.34 1.21 7.02
C ALA A 177 9.26 1.95 5.69
N MET A 178 8.90 3.23 5.69
CA MET A 178 8.86 4.06 4.49
C MET A 178 10.25 4.32 3.90
N THR A 179 11.28 4.51 4.72
CA THR A 179 12.66 4.70 4.24
C THR A 179 13.16 3.45 3.50
N THR A 180 12.78 2.26 3.93
CA THR A 180 13.19 1.00 3.26
C THR A 180 12.56 0.81 1.88
N VAL A 181 11.53 1.57 1.51
CA VAL A 181 10.95 1.56 0.16
C VAL A 181 11.89 2.23 -0.86
N HIS A 182 12.83 3.06 -0.40
CA HIS A 182 13.76 3.81 -1.24
C HIS A 182 15.24 3.54 -0.89
N PRO A 183 15.68 2.28 -0.79
CA PRO A 183 17.02 1.97 -0.31
C PRO A 183 18.15 2.63 -1.14
N PRO A 184 18.01 2.88 -2.46
CA PRO A 184 19.07 3.54 -3.21
C PRO A 184 19.27 5.03 -2.86
N ALA A 185 18.24 5.74 -2.40
CA ALA A 185 18.33 7.19 -2.25
C ALA A 185 19.37 7.64 -1.18
N PRO A 186 19.40 7.09 0.05
CA PRO A 186 20.45 7.41 1.02
C PRO A 186 21.85 6.96 0.56
N VAL A 187 21.94 5.79 -0.08
CA VAL A 187 23.22 5.26 -0.59
C VAL A 187 23.75 6.11 -1.73
N TRP A 188 22.87 6.62 -2.59
CA TRP A 188 23.25 7.52 -3.67
C TRP A 188 23.87 8.81 -3.13
N TRP A 189 23.26 9.42 -2.10
CA TRP A 189 23.84 10.57 -1.44
C TRP A 189 25.22 10.28 -0.82
N ASP A 190 25.33 9.16 -0.11
CA ASP A 190 26.58 8.77 0.58
C ASP A 190 27.74 8.55 -0.40
N ILE A 191 27.47 7.96 -1.56
CA ILE A 191 28.50 7.61 -2.55
C ILE A 191 28.75 8.75 -3.53
N ALA A 192 27.70 9.32 -4.10
CA ALA A 192 27.79 10.29 -5.20
C ALA A 192 27.73 11.75 -4.74
N HIS A 193 27.34 12.01 -3.48
CA HIS A 193 27.07 13.34 -2.93
C HIS A 193 26.08 14.14 -3.79
N ASP A 194 25.17 13.41 -4.43
CA ASP A 194 24.14 13.96 -5.31
C ASP A 194 22.75 13.58 -4.81
N GLU A 195 21.81 14.50 -4.88
CA GLU A 195 20.44 14.24 -4.47
C GLU A 195 19.64 13.62 -5.62
N HIS A 196 18.97 12.51 -5.36
CA HIS A 196 17.93 12.04 -6.25
C HIS A 196 16.80 13.08 -6.29
N GLY A 197 16.72 13.82 -7.38
CA GLY A 197 15.66 14.81 -7.62
C GLY A 197 14.33 14.15 -7.98
N ARG A 198 13.29 14.97 -7.95
CA ARG A 198 11.99 14.61 -8.51
C ARG A 198 12.09 14.54 -10.02
N THR A 199 11.63 13.46 -10.60
CA THR A 199 11.78 13.22 -12.05
C THR A 199 10.48 13.43 -12.82
N GLY A 200 9.34 13.44 -12.14
CA GLY A 200 8.04 13.54 -12.79
C GLY A 200 7.85 12.45 -13.86
N PRO A 201 7.46 12.85 -15.07
CA PRO A 201 7.25 11.91 -16.17
C PRO A 201 8.55 11.51 -16.90
N PHE A 202 9.72 11.86 -16.38
CA PHE A 202 11.01 11.63 -17.06
C PHE A 202 11.87 10.58 -16.36
N LEU A 203 12.75 9.96 -17.13
CA LEU A 203 13.87 9.16 -16.63
C LEU A 203 15.13 10.01 -16.59
N LEU A 204 15.82 9.97 -15.45
CA LEU A 204 17.15 10.55 -15.28
C LEU A 204 18.23 9.47 -15.31
N GLY A 205 19.51 9.88 -15.43
CA GLY A 205 20.66 8.95 -15.40
C GLY A 205 20.76 8.03 -16.62
N ARG A 206 20.08 8.37 -17.71
CA ARG A 206 20.13 7.63 -18.98
C ARG A 206 20.92 8.34 -20.07
N SER A 207 21.62 9.43 -19.73
CA SER A 207 22.39 10.25 -20.65
C SER A 207 23.74 10.59 -20.05
N ASN A 208 24.78 10.57 -20.88
CA ASN A 208 26.12 11.02 -20.53
C ASN A 208 26.26 12.55 -20.60
N VAL A 209 25.27 13.23 -21.17
CA VAL A 209 25.26 14.68 -21.38
C VAL A 209 24.12 15.38 -20.61
N GLY A 210 23.48 14.66 -19.66
CA GLY A 210 22.46 15.23 -18.77
C GLY A 210 21.06 15.33 -19.38
N SER A 211 20.80 14.76 -20.55
CA SER A 211 19.47 14.81 -21.19
C SER A 211 18.44 13.96 -20.44
N ARG A 212 17.21 14.46 -20.38
CA ARG A 212 16.06 13.79 -19.76
C ARG A 212 15.21 13.12 -20.85
N PHE A 213 14.73 11.92 -20.59
CA PHE A 213 13.87 11.16 -21.49
C PHE A 213 12.51 10.97 -20.90
N ARG A 214 11.47 11.27 -21.67
CA ARG A 214 10.09 11.05 -21.23
C ARG A 214 9.80 9.56 -21.09
N ASN A 215 9.19 9.20 -19.97
CA ASN A 215 8.75 7.82 -19.69
C ASN A 215 7.23 7.68 -19.62
N LEU A 216 6.52 8.76 -19.24
CA LEU A 216 5.06 8.75 -19.18
C LEU A 216 4.50 9.66 -20.27
N TRP A 217 3.63 9.11 -21.09
CA TRP A 217 3.08 9.79 -22.27
C TRP A 217 1.56 9.77 -22.22
N ALA A 218 0.96 10.86 -22.64
CA ALA A 218 -0.48 10.90 -22.84
C ALA A 218 -0.88 10.01 -24.02
N CYS A 219 -1.94 9.23 -23.85
CA CYS A 219 -2.66 8.49 -24.89
C CYS A 219 -4.11 8.98 -24.97
N ALA A 220 -4.95 8.36 -25.80
CA ALA A 220 -6.31 8.83 -26.02
C ALA A 220 -7.19 8.78 -24.77
N ASP A 221 -6.97 7.82 -23.90
CA ASP A 221 -7.79 7.53 -22.71
C ASP A 221 -6.98 7.50 -21.39
N GLY A 222 -5.81 8.15 -21.36
CA GLY A 222 -4.99 8.24 -20.16
C GLY A 222 -3.51 8.35 -20.46
N PHE A 223 -2.71 7.44 -19.90
CA PHE A 223 -1.26 7.46 -20.02
C PHE A 223 -0.68 6.08 -20.32
N VAL A 224 0.49 6.09 -20.97
CA VAL A 224 1.31 4.89 -21.22
C VAL A 224 2.74 5.15 -20.77
N SER A 225 3.41 4.12 -20.30
CA SER A 225 4.85 4.13 -20.04
C SER A 225 5.57 3.64 -21.28
N PHE A 226 6.47 4.47 -21.80
CA PHE A 226 7.31 4.18 -22.96
C PHE A 226 8.56 5.03 -22.90
N ALA A 227 9.72 4.49 -23.25
CA ALA A 227 10.96 5.26 -23.29
C ALA A 227 11.77 4.99 -24.53
N ILE A 228 12.35 6.05 -25.09
CA ILE A 228 13.36 5.96 -26.15
C ILE A 228 14.69 5.61 -25.47
N GLN A 229 15.27 4.48 -25.85
CA GLN A 229 16.54 4.06 -25.25
C GLN A 229 17.38 3.21 -26.21
N GLY A 230 18.69 3.23 -25.97
CA GLY A 230 19.64 2.38 -26.64
C GLY A 230 19.68 0.94 -26.10
N GLY A 231 20.76 0.24 -26.45
CA GLY A 231 20.91 -1.17 -26.12
C GLY A 231 20.02 -2.09 -26.96
N PRO A 232 20.18 -3.39 -26.88
CA PRO A 232 19.52 -4.33 -27.80
C PRO A 232 17.99 -4.23 -27.76
N ILE A 233 17.41 -4.17 -26.56
CA ILE A 233 15.95 -4.14 -26.38
C ILE A 233 15.39 -2.76 -26.74
N GLY A 234 16.09 -1.67 -26.38
CA GLY A 234 15.67 -0.31 -26.75
C GLY A 234 15.70 -0.07 -28.25
N ARG A 235 16.77 -0.50 -28.91
CA ARG A 235 16.89 -0.45 -30.39
C ARG A 235 15.80 -1.25 -31.09
N HIS A 236 15.48 -2.44 -30.60
CA HIS A 236 14.35 -3.23 -31.10
C HIS A 236 13.03 -2.46 -30.91
N THR A 237 12.79 -1.90 -29.74
CA THR A 237 11.58 -1.14 -29.44
C THR A 237 11.43 0.07 -30.36
N GLY A 238 12.51 0.85 -30.57
CA GLY A 238 12.49 2.00 -31.46
C GLY A 238 12.21 1.63 -32.91
N ARG A 239 12.87 0.58 -33.43
CA ARG A 239 12.60 0.06 -34.77
C ARG A 239 11.14 -0.38 -34.94
N MET A 240 10.61 -1.15 -33.99
CA MET A 240 9.22 -1.61 -34.02
C MET A 240 8.22 -0.45 -33.91
N LEU A 241 8.54 0.60 -33.17
CA LEU A 241 7.73 1.81 -33.12
C LEU A 241 7.69 2.48 -34.50
N ALA A 242 8.84 2.65 -35.17
CA ALA A 242 8.90 3.24 -36.51
C ALA A 242 8.10 2.42 -37.51
N GLU A 243 8.21 1.08 -37.51
CA GLU A 243 7.43 0.17 -38.32
C GLU A 243 5.91 0.32 -38.03
N TRP A 244 5.53 0.43 -36.76
CA TRP A 244 4.12 0.61 -36.38
C TRP A 244 3.56 1.96 -36.85
N MET A 245 4.36 3.03 -36.74
CA MET A 245 3.99 4.33 -37.28
C MET A 245 3.80 4.29 -38.82
N ALA A 246 4.67 3.53 -39.52
CA ALA A 246 4.54 3.32 -40.97
C ALA A 246 3.26 2.56 -41.36
N GLU A 247 2.92 1.51 -40.61
CA GLU A 247 1.66 0.77 -40.78
C GLU A 247 0.42 1.66 -40.63
N ARG A 248 0.52 2.74 -39.84
CA ARG A 248 -0.55 3.72 -39.60
C ARG A 248 -0.46 4.93 -40.54
N GLY A 249 0.43 4.91 -41.53
CA GLY A 249 0.47 5.86 -42.63
C GLY A 249 1.40 7.04 -42.53
N ALA A 250 2.14 7.21 -41.43
CA ALA A 250 3.10 8.33 -41.31
C ALA A 250 4.25 8.04 -40.29
N VAL A 251 5.46 7.91 -40.81
CA VAL A 251 6.68 7.98 -40.01
C VAL A 251 7.25 9.40 -40.12
N PRO A 252 7.38 10.15 -39.02
CA PRO A 252 8.09 11.44 -39.04
C PRO A 252 9.51 11.29 -39.60
N ALA A 253 9.97 12.27 -40.36
CA ALA A 253 11.26 12.21 -41.02
C ALA A 253 12.42 11.97 -40.03
N VAL A 254 12.37 12.59 -38.85
CA VAL A 254 13.38 12.42 -37.80
C VAL A 254 13.43 10.97 -37.28
N ILE A 255 12.31 10.28 -37.19
CA ILE A 255 12.24 8.88 -36.79
C ILE A 255 12.69 7.95 -37.90
N ALA A 256 12.30 8.24 -39.14
CA ALA A 256 12.70 7.47 -40.33
C ALA A 256 14.22 7.56 -40.62
N ALA A 257 14.86 8.64 -40.23
CA ALA A 257 16.30 8.86 -40.41
C ALA A 257 17.19 8.09 -39.42
N ILE A 258 16.61 7.51 -38.35
CA ILE A 258 17.37 6.81 -37.32
C ILE A 258 17.80 5.41 -37.81
N ASP A 259 19.11 5.16 -37.73
CA ASP A 259 19.62 3.80 -37.80
C ASP A 259 19.48 3.11 -36.43
N TRP A 260 18.38 2.38 -36.25
CA TRP A 260 18.08 1.68 -35.00
C TRP A 260 19.06 0.54 -34.69
N THR A 261 19.94 0.15 -35.61
CA THR A 261 20.94 -0.91 -35.34
C THR A 261 22.07 -0.43 -34.47
N ILE A 262 22.36 0.86 -34.52
CA ILE A 262 23.43 1.52 -33.77
C ILE A 262 22.96 2.60 -32.81
N PHE A 263 21.64 2.85 -32.76
CA PHE A 263 21.08 3.96 -31.96
C PHE A 263 21.58 3.91 -30.51
N ASP A 264 22.04 5.06 -30.04
CA ASP A 264 22.50 5.29 -28.67
C ASP A 264 21.91 6.61 -28.16
N ASN A 265 21.06 6.50 -27.14
CA ASN A 265 20.43 7.66 -26.51
C ASN A 265 21.36 8.42 -25.57
N THR A 266 22.49 7.83 -25.14
CA THR A 266 23.31 8.38 -24.07
C THR A 266 24.03 9.66 -24.45
N THR A 267 24.21 9.90 -25.74
CA THR A 267 24.93 11.06 -26.30
C THR A 267 24.03 12.14 -26.89
N LEU A 268 22.71 11.91 -26.91
CA LEU A 268 21.76 12.86 -27.49
C LEU A 268 21.66 14.14 -26.62
N SER A 269 21.75 15.29 -27.24
CA SER A 269 21.45 16.57 -26.59
C SER A 269 19.96 16.65 -26.25
N GLN A 270 19.57 17.52 -25.31
CA GLN A 270 18.16 17.70 -24.95
C GLN A 270 17.33 18.12 -26.17
N ALA A 271 17.85 18.99 -27.05
CA ALA A 271 17.13 19.41 -28.24
C ALA A 271 16.81 18.23 -29.20
N GLN A 272 17.75 17.29 -29.36
CA GLN A 272 17.52 16.07 -30.14
C GLN A 272 16.49 15.16 -29.51
N VAL A 273 16.54 15.01 -28.16
CA VAL A 273 15.53 14.26 -27.41
C VAL A 273 14.16 14.89 -27.58
N ASP A 274 14.05 16.22 -27.40
CA ASP A 274 12.78 16.95 -27.53
C ASP A 274 12.19 16.83 -28.94
N GLU A 275 13.03 16.84 -29.99
CA GLU A 275 12.60 16.63 -31.37
C GLU A 275 12.03 15.23 -31.60
N LEU A 276 12.71 14.19 -31.07
CA LEU A 276 12.22 12.81 -31.12
C LEU A 276 10.91 12.65 -30.35
N GLU A 277 10.85 13.22 -29.15
CA GLU A 277 9.64 13.16 -28.31
C GLU A 277 8.46 13.89 -28.96
N ALA A 278 8.68 15.04 -29.58
CA ALA A 278 7.65 15.77 -30.31
C ALA A 278 7.13 14.98 -31.53
N ALA A 279 8.00 14.22 -32.18
CA ALA A 279 7.63 13.38 -33.31
C ALA A 279 6.81 12.13 -32.90
N ILE A 280 7.07 11.56 -31.73
CA ILE A 280 6.40 10.38 -31.19
C ILE A 280 5.07 10.69 -30.51
N ALA A 281 4.98 11.80 -29.80
CA ALA A 281 3.83 12.16 -28.97
C ALA A 281 2.47 12.13 -29.71
N PRO A 282 2.32 12.63 -30.94
CA PRO A 282 1.04 12.56 -31.68
C PRO A 282 0.60 11.13 -31.94
N PHE A 283 1.54 10.25 -32.25
CA PHE A 283 1.25 8.84 -32.48
C PHE A 283 0.72 8.15 -31.21
N LEU A 284 1.40 8.33 -30.07
CA LEU A 284 0.94 7.76 -28.81
C LEU A 284 -0.41 8.33 -28.37
N ARG A 285 -0.66 9.62 -28.61
CA ARG A 285 -1.97 10.24 -28.35
C ARG A 285 -3.11 9.70 -29.22
N SER A 286 -2.80 9.15 -30.39
CA SER A 286 -3.80 8.55 -31.27
C SER A 286 -4.23 7.14 -30.85
N LEU A 287 -3.52 6.52 -29.91
CA LEU A 287 -3.78 5.17 -29.40
C LEU A 287 -4.52 5.24 -28.06
N ASN A 288 -5.47 4.34 -27.85
CA ASN A 288 -5.95 4.07 -26.51
C ASN A 288 -5.05 3.05 -25.78
N LYS A 289 -5.23 2.88 -24.47
CA LYS A 289 -4.44 1.98 -23.61
C LYS A 289 -4.42 0.54 -24.15
N ALA A 290 -5.57 0.04 -24.61
CA ALA A 290 -5.70 -1.33 -25.12
C ALA A 290 -4.95 -1.49 -26.46
N GLU A 291 -5.14 -0.56 -27.42
CA GLU A 291 -4.39 -0.56 -28.69
C GLU A 291 -2.89 -0.48 -28.47
N PHE A 292 -2.45 0.36 -27.51
CA PHE A 292 -1.04 0.47 -27.18
C PHE A 292 -0.49 -0.87 -26.64
N PHE A 293 -1.21 -1.49 -25.72
CA PHE A 293 -0.79 -2.76 -25.11
C PHE A 293 -0.70 -3.89 -26.14
N ASP A 294 -1.73 -4.05 -26.98
CA ASP A 294 -1.76 -5.05 -28.05
C ASP A 294 -0.60 -4.82 -29.05
N GLY A 295 -0.35 -3.57 -29.39
CA GLY A 295 0.75 -3.19 -30.26
C GLY A 295 2.12 -3.52 -29.68
N VAL A 296 2.32 -3.25 -28.40
CA VAL A 296 3.54 -3.55 -27.66
C VAL A 296 3.78 -5.06 -27.58
N VAL A 297 2.76 -5.82 -27.18
CA VAL A 297 2.85 -7.29 -27.05
C VAL A 297 3.13 -7.94 -28.41
N LYS A 298 2.37 -7.56 -29.45
CA LYS A 298 2.54 -8.09 -30.83
C LYS A 298 3.95 -7.88 -31.35
N ARG A 299 4.56 -6.72 -31.05
CA ARG A 299 5.88 -6.32 -31.56
C ARG A 299 7.02 -6.58 -30.58
N LYS A 300 6.72 -7.14 -29.40
CA LYS A 300 7.69 -7.39 -28.32
C LYS A 300 8.47 -6.14 -27.94
N MET A 301 7.78 -5.02 -27.82
CA MET A 301 8.33 -3.73 -27.44
C MET A 301 8.35 -3.57 -25.93
N LEU A 302 9.15 -2.61 -25.46
CA LEU A 302 9.01 -2.08 -24.09
C LEU A 302 7.88 -1.07 -24.06
N GLY A 303 7.09 -1.11 -23.02
CA GLY A 303 5.97 -0.20 -22.77
C GLY A 303 4.82 -0.89 -22.10
N TYR A 304 4.03 -0.11 -21.34
CA TYR A 304 2.85 -0.61 -20.66
C TYR A 304 1.82 0.51 -20.45
N PRO A 305 0.51 0.26 -20.51
CA PRO A 305 -0.48 1.26 -20.13
C PRO A 305 -0.41 1.56 -18.64
N VAL A 306 -0.68 2.82 -18.27
CA VAL A 306 -0.83 3.21 -16.87
C VAL A 306 -2.28 2.95 -16.47
N SER A 307 -2.47 1.91 -15.69
CA SER A 307 -3.80 1.51 -15.20
C SER A 307 -4.25 2.42 -14.05
N ASP A 308 -5.50 2.82 -14.08
CA ASP A 308 -6.20 3.40 -12.93
C ASP A 308 -6.97 2.30 -12.14
N ALA A 309 -7.76 2.71 -11.14
CA ALA A 309 -8.50 1.77 -10.31
C ALA A 309 -9.58 1.01 -11.11
N SER A 310 -10.21 1.66 -12.09
CA SER A 310 -11.23 1.03 -12.93
C SER A 310 -10.62 0.01 -13.90
N ASP A 311 -9.46 0.32 -14.46
CA ASP A 311 -8.69 -0.63 -15.29
C ASP A 311 -8.32 -1.87 -14.48
N SER A 312 -7.88 -1.69 -13.23
CA SER A 312 -7.47 -2.80 -12.35
C SER A 312 -8.63 -3.76 -12.06
N LEU A 313 -9.86 -3.26 -11.90
CA LEU A 313 -11.05 -4.10 -11.68
C LEU A 313 -11.39 -5.00 -12.86
N VAL A 314 -11.07 -4.59 -14.08
CA VAL A 314 -11.35 -5.33 -15.31
C VAL A 314 -10.12 -6.00 -15.89
N ASP A 315 -8.95 -5.84 -15.29
CA ASP A 315 -7.68 -6.37 -15.78
C ASP A 315 -7.74 -7.88 -16.03
N PRO A 316 -7.42 -8.35 -17.26
CA PRO A 316 -7.53 -9.76 -17.62
C PRO A 316 -6.61 -10.66 -16.79
N GLN A 317 -5.41 -10.18 -16.41
CA GLN A 317 -4.46 -10.96 -15.63
C GLN A 317 -4.95 -11.14 -14.19
N LEU A 318 -5.48 -10.08 -13.55
CA LEU A 318 -6.05 -10.17 -12.21
C LEU A 318 -7.30 -11.07 -12.21
N ARG A 319 -8.14 -11.00 -13.24
CA ARG A 319 -9.28 -11.91 -13.42
C ARG A 319 -8.85 -13.36 -13.62
N ALA A 320 -7.91 -13.62 -14.51
CA ALA A 320 -7.39 -14.97 -14.78
C ALA A 320 -6.72 -15.59 -13.53
N ARG A 321 -6.17 -14.75 -12.67
CA ARG A 321 -5.62 -15.17 -11.38
C ARG A 321 -6.66 -15.29 -10.28
N ASP A 322 -7.94 -15.06 -10.56
CA ASP A 322 -9.04 -15.04 -9.58
C ASP A 322 -8.70 -14.18 -8.36
N PHE A 323 -8.19 -12.95 -8.64
CA PHE A 323 -7.69 -12.06 -7.59
C PHE A 323 -8.81 -11.36 -6.84
N TRP A 324 -9.86 -10.91 -7.54
CA TRP A 324 -10.95 -10.18 -6.95
C TRP A 324 -11.93 -11.08 -6.23
N ARG A 325 -12.38 -10.66 -5.07
CA ARG A 325 -13.46 -11.28 -4.30
C ARG A 325 -14.62 -10.31 -4.20
N THR A 326 -15.82 -10.84 -4.11
CA THR A 326 -17.02 -10.04 -3.90
C THR A 326 -17.57 -10.35 -2.51
N LEU A 327 -17.78 -9.30 -1.72
CA LEU A 327 -18.26 -9.41 -0.35
C LEU A 327 -19.26 -8.30 -0.08
N SER A 328 -20.40 -8.62 0.56
CA SER A 328 -21.31 -7.62 1.09
C SER A 328 -20.84 -7.18 2.47
N PRO A 329 -20.45 -5.92 2.66
CA PRO A 329 -19.93 -5.42 3.94
C PRO A 329 -20.97 -5.48 5.06
N ALA A 330 -22.25 -5.33 4.72
CA ALA A 330 -23.42 -5.47 5.60
C ALA A 330 -24.65 -5.86 4.75
N GLU A 331 -25.75 -6.29 5.39
CA GLU A 331 -26.97 -6.72 4.70
C GLU A 331 -27.60 -5.62 3.84
N ASP A 332 -27.47 -4.36 4.28
CA ASP A 332 -28.03 -3.18 3.61
C ASP A 332 -27.04 -2.53 2.61
N LEU A 333 -25.85 -3.12 2.42
CA LEU A 333 -24.85 -2.60 1.50
C LEU A 333 -24.68 -3.49 0.27
N PRO A 334 -24.43 -2.88 -0.91
CA PRO A 334 -24.19 -3.65 -2.12
C PRO A 334 -22.92 -4.49 -1.98
N PRO A 335 -22.81 -5.60 -2.73
CA PRO A 335 -21.56 -6.33 -2.84
C PRO A 335 -20.45 -5.44 -3.39
N LEU A 336 -19.29 -5.44 -2.74
CA LEU A 336 -18.11 -4.68 -3.14
C LEU A 336 -17.00 -5.62 -3.58
N PRO A 337 -16.17 -5.20 -4.57
CA PRO A 337 -14.97 -5.93 -4.93
C PRO A 337 -13.89 -5.71 -3.87
N PHE A 338 -13.27 -6.80 -3.42
CA PHE A 338 -12.14 -6.78 -2.50
C PHE A 338 -10.93 -7.45 -3.15
N PRO A 339 -9.72 -6.94 -2.91
CA PRO A 339 -8.51 -7.67 -3.26
C PRO A 339 -8.47 -8.98 -2.45
N GLY A 340 -8.26 -10.08 -3.15
CA GLY A 340 -8.01 -11.39 -2.54
C GLY A 340 -6.61 -11.46 -1.94
N GLY A 341 -6.24 -12.64 -1.43
CA GLY A 341 -4.91 -12.86 -0.85
C GLY A 341 -3.79 -12.55 -1.86
N PHE A 342 -2.72 -11.93 -1.37
CA PHE A 342 -1.60 -11.45 -2.18
C PHE A 342 -0.74 -12.57 -2.81
N ALA A 343 -0.80 -13.79 -2.29
CA ALA A 343 -0.03 -14.94 -2.76
C ALA A 343 -0.90 -16.18 -2.94
N LEU A 344 -0.37 -17.15 -3.69
CA LEU A 344 -0.90 -18.50 -3.77
C LEU A 344 0.04 -19.43 -3.00
N PHE A 345 -0.53 -20.27 -2.14
CA PHE A 345 0.18 -21.30 -1.39
C PHE A 345 -0.27 -22.67 -1.93
N ASP A 346 0.60 -23.38 -2.65
CA ASP A 346 0.27 -24.62 -3.35
C ASP A 346 -1.01 -24.52 -4.22
N GLY A 347 -1.15 -23.40 -4.94
CA GLY A 347 -2.32 -23.10 -5.77
C GLY A 347 -3.53 -22.55 -5.04
N MET A 348 -3.55 -22.56 -3.70
CA MET A 348 -4.62 -22.01 -2.89
C MET A 348 -4.35 -20.55 -2.54
N ARG A 349 -5.38 -19.71 -2.65
CA ARG A 349 -5.32 -18.30 -2.24
C ARG A 349 -5.97 -18.14 -0.87
N PRO A 350 -5.36 -17.39 0.05
CA PRO A 350 -6.05 -16.97 1.27
C PRO A 350 -7.39 -16.29 0.96
N GLU A 351 -8.43 -16.68 1.66
CA GLU A 351 -9.80 -16.27 1.38
C GLU A 351 -10.22 -15.04 2.18
N VAL A 352 -11.07 -14.21 1.58
CA VAL A 352 -11.89 -13.24 2.31
C VAL A 352 -13.11 -13.97 2.86
N ARG A 353 -13.04 -14.37 4.14
CA ARG A 353 -14.00 -15.29 4.78
C ARG A 353 -15.20 -14.57 5.41
N ARG A 354 -15.01 -13.34 5.87
CA ARG A 354 -16.06 -12.56 6.52
C ARG A 354 -15.91 -11.06 6.27
N PRO A 355 -17.01 -10.29 6.29
CA PRO A 355 -16.95 -8.84 6.19
C PRO A 355 -16.22 -8.22 7.40
N ALA A 356 -15.97 -6.91 7.31
CA ALA A 356 -15.51 -6.14 8.46
C ALA A 356 -16.58 -6.16 9.55
N PRO A 357 -16.22 -6.41 10.82
CA PRO A 357 -17.20 -6.57 11.90
C PRO A 357 -17.80 -5.24 12.29
N ARG A 358 -19.05 -5.28 12.76
CA ARG A 358 -19.70 -4.16 13.46
C ARG A 358 -19.06 -3.95 14.84
N VAL A 359 -19.29 -2.78 15.43
CA VAL A 359 -18.79 -2.46 16.78
C VAL A 359 -19.25 -3.52 17.78
N GLY A 360 -18.31 -4.21 18.40
CA GLY A 360 -18.59 -5.21 19.44
C GLY A 360 -19.44 -6.40 18.99
N GLU A 361 -19.53 -6.66 17.69
CA GLU A 361 -20.37 -7.72 17.12
C GLU A 361 -20.16 -9.07 17.78
N HIS A 362 -18.91 -9.36 18.18
CA HIS A 362 -18.53 -10.66 18.71
C HIS A 362 -18.30 -10.64 20.24
N ASN A 363 -18.80 -9.62 20.97
CA ASN A 363 -18.61 -9.51 22.40
C ASN A 363 -19.05 -10.77 23.17
N ALA A 364 -20.25 -11.31 22.88
CA ALA A 364 -20.76 -12.48 23.58
C ALA A 364 -19.94 -13.74 23.28
N GLU A 365 -19.58 -13.94 22.03
CA GLU A 365 -18.80 -15.07 21.54
C GLU A 365 -17.38 -15.06 22.13
N ILE A 366 -16.63 -14.02 21.87
CA ILE A 366 -15.21 -13.91 22.24
C ILE A 366 -15.01 -13.90 23.75
N TYR A 367 -15.84 -13.12 24.46
CA TYR A 367 -15.74 -13.09 25.92
C TYR A 367 -16.22 -14.41 26.55
N GLY A 368 -17.18 -15.09 25.93
CA GLY A 368 -17.56 -16.45 26.32
C GLY A 368 -16.40 -17.44 26.14
N GLU A 369 -15.66 -17.39 25.02
CA GLU A 369 -14.44 -18.17 24.78
C GLU A 369 -13.36 -17.87 25.87
N ALA A 370 -13.27 -16.62 26.34
CA ALA A 370 -12.38 -16.21 27.43
C ALA A 370 -12.94 -16.52 28.82
N GLY A 371 -14.04 -17.27 28.95
CA GLY A 371 -14.64 -17.73 30.20
C GLY A 371 -15.46 -16.65 30.93
N VAL A 372 -15.95 -15.61 30.23
CA VAL A 372 -16.86 -14.59 30.80
C VAL A 372 -18.29 -15.07 30.62
N GLY A 373 -19.00 -15.30 31.73
CA GLY A 373 -20.41 -15.69 31.70
C GLY A 373 -21.33 -14.54 31.28
N SER A 374 -22.55 -14.87 30.85
CA SER A 374 -23.56 -13.89 30.41
C SER A 374 -23.86 -12.80 31.45
N ASP A 375 -24.00 -13.20 32.73
CA ASP A 375 -24.29 -12.27 33.81
C ASP A 375 -23.13 -11.34 34.13
N GLU A 376 -21.90 -11.85 34.02
CA GLU A 376 -20.68 -11.03 34.15
C GLU A 376 -20.57 -10.04 33.00
N LEU A 377 -20.82 -10.48 31.78
CA LEU A 377 -20.80 -9.61 30.59
C LEU A 377 -21.86 -8.51 30.69
N ALA A 378 -23.07 -8.84 31.18
CA ALA A 378 -24.13 -7.85 31.40
C ALA A 378 -23.70 -6.79 32.44
N ARG A 379 -23.05 -7.20 33.53
CA ARG A 379 -22.50 -6.26 34.55
C ARG A 379 -21.41 -5.37 33.95
N LEU A 380 -20.48 -5.92 33.17
CA LEU A 380 -19.41 -5.16 32.53
C LEU A 380 -19.97 -4.14 31.52
N ARG A 381 -21.02 -4.48 30.78
CA ARG A 381 -21.74 -3.52 29.93
C ARG A 381 -22.39 -2.39 30.74
N ALA A 382 -23.07 -2.74 31.84
CA ALA A 382 -23.69 -1.75 32.70
C ALA A 382 -22.67 -0.82 33.38
N ALA A 383 -21.42 -1.29 33.59
CA ALA A 383 -20.30 -0.51 34.09
C ALA A 383 -19.55 0.29 32.99
N GLY A 384 -19.93 0.16 31.74
CA GLY A 384 -19.28 0.83 30.61
C GLY A 384 -17.89 0.26 30.24
N ALA A 385 -17.54 -0.92 30.73
CA ALA A 385 -16.28 -1.59 30.41
C ALA A 385 -16.29 -2.30 29.03
N VAL A 386 -17.52 -2.56 28.52
CA VAL A 386 -17.77 -3.25 27.25
C VAL A 386 -18.80 -2.49 26.42
#